data_d6391351b6ef3feae630e39ef123e3e9
#
_entry.id   d6391351b6ef3feae630e39ef123e3e9
#
_cell.length_a   1.000
_cell.length_b   1.000
_cell.length_c   1.000
_cell.angle_alpha   90.00
_cell.angle_beta   90.00
_cell.angle_gamma   90.00
#
_symmetry.space_group_name_H-M   'P 1'
#
loop_
_entity.id
_entity.type
_entity.pdbx_description
1 polymer ?
#
loop_
_entity_poly.entity_id
_entity_poly.type
_entity_poly.pdbx_seq_one_letter_code
_entity_poly.pdbx_strand_id
1 'polypeptide(L)'
;MNKRNILLLTTLVLVLCFGGFMIMDVVAWESSTKKEDAQILLDSMSLEEKLEQMIIIDIPYIYEDNNQVNFTKVTESVKEFFKTRKPGGIILSKNNMINKEQTTAMISEIQNMKDKVPFFITVDEEGGRVSKIPIKLNIQAATEIGNTGNPKKAFEAAQTIGKSLKQIGFNVDYAPVMDVNTNPNNPIIGDRAFSSDPKIVSKFGVEFINGLRKEGILSTAKHFPGHGDTSADSHKGFVEVSHDINRIRNVELLPFREAIKNNVDFVMVGHISVPALDSSRTPASLSKPIVTDLLKNEMGFKGVVITDALDMGAITQNYDKYESVKLAINSGNDIALIPDITIIPGKDISQYDELIKYLKDEVNKGNIKQERIDDAVMRILKAKEKVKGNI
;
A
#
# COMPACT_ATOMS: atom_id res chain seq x y z
N MET A 1 -43.20 -10.09 -43.66
CA MET A 1 -41.86 -10.56 -43.30
C MET A 1 -41.75 -12.03 -43.69
N ASN A 2 -40.73 -12.38 -44.44
CA ASN A 2 -40.59 -13.70 -45.05
C ASN A 2 -40.11 -14.70 -43.95
N LYS A 3 -40.66 -15.93 -43.91
CA LYS A 3 -40.34 -16.98 -42.91
C LYS A 3 -38.81 -17.20 -42.73
N ARG A 4 -38.04 -16.95 -43.79
CA ARG A 4 -36.57 -17.03 -43.81
C ARG A 4 -35.90 -15.93 -42.98
N ASN A 5 -36.49 -14.75 -42.89
CA ASN A 5 -35.95 -13.63 -42.09
C ASN A 5 -36.28 -13.78 -40.59
N ILE A 6 -37.37 -14.46 -40.25
CA ILE A 6 -37.75 -14.77 -38.88
C ILE A 6 -36.81 -15.86 -38.34
N LEU A 7 -36.46 -16.88 -39.15
CA LEU A 7 -35.53 -17.96 -38.74
C LEU A 7 -34.10 -17.43 -38.54
N LEU A 8 -33.63 -16.48 -39.36
CA LEU A 8 -32.32 -15.84 -39.20
C LEU A 8 -32.24 -14.95 -37.95
N LEU A 9 -33.35 -14.23 -37.62
CA LEU A 9 -33.40 -13.40 -36.42
C LEU A 9 -33.42 -14.23 -35.14
N THR A 10 -34.16 -15.35 -35.13
CA THR A 10 -34.21 -16.28 -33.98
C THR A 10 -32.89 -17.00 -33.78
N THR A 11 -32.19 -17.37 -34.84
CA THR A 11 -30.83 -18.00 -34.71
C THR A 11 -29.79 -17.01 -34.20
N LEU A 12 -29.84 -15.75 -34.65
CA LEU A 12 -28.92 -14.71 -34.18
C LEU A 12 -29.15 -14.36 -32.70
N VAL A 13 -30.39 -14.30 -32.25
CA VAL A 13 -30.74 -14.06 -30.84
C VAL A 13 -30.30 -15.22 -29.95
N LEU A 14 -30.46 -16.49 -30.40
CA LEU A 14 -30.01 -17.68 -29.69
C LEU A 14 -28.48 -17.72 -29.57
N VAL A 15 -27.74 -17.38 -30.63
CA VAL A 15 -26.26 -17.35 -30.59
C VAL A 15 -25.76 -16.25 -29.65
N LEU A 16 -26.41 -15.07 -29.59
CA LEU A 16 -26.07 -14.01 -28.68
C LEU A 16 -26.40 -14.37 -27.22
N CYS A 17 -27.50 -15.06 -26.96
CA CYS A 17 -27.86 -15.54 -25.63
C CYS A 17 -26.89 -16.64 -25.13
N PHE A 18 -26.58 -17.63 -25.98
CA PHE A 18 -25.64 -18.70 -25.64
C PHE A 18 -24.20 -18.18 -25.49
N GLY A 19 -23.75 -17.24 -26.35
CA GLY A 19 -22.44 -16.59 -26.22
C GLY A 19 -22.31 -15.76 -24.95
N GLY A 20 -23.38 -15.03 -24.58
CA GLY A 20 -23.43 -14.26 -23.34
C GLY A 20 -23.40 -15.15 -22.08
N PHE A 21 -24.10 -16.27 -22.07
CA PHE A 21 -24.07 -17.25 -20.98
C PHE A 21 -22.69 -17.91 -20.85
N MET A 22 -22.06 -18.32 -21.93
CA MET A 22 -20.70 -18.93 -21.89
C MET A 22 -19.64 -17.93 -21.39
N ILE A 23 -19.74 -16.65 -21.77
CA ILE A 23 -18.78 -15.62 -21.29
C ILE A 23 -18.99 -15.36 -19.79
N MET A 24 -20.24 -15.30 -19.31
CA MET A 24 -20.53 -15.14 -17.88
C MET A 24 -20.07 -16.35 -17.06
N ASP A 25 -20.24 -17.56 -17.55
CA ASP A 25 -19.80 -18.80 -16.88
C ASP A 25 -18.26 -18.89 -16.83
N VAL A 26 -17.56 -18.51 -17.90
CA VAL A 26 -16.09 -18.49 -17.93
C VAL A 26 -15.53 -17.44 -16.98
N VAL A 27 -16.11 -16.22 -16.95
CA VAL A 27 -15.69 -15.17 -16.02
C VAL A 27 -16.00 -15.54 -14.57
N ALA A 28 -17.17 -16.17 -14.33
CA ALA A 28 -17.53 -16.65 -13.00
C ALA A 28 -16.63 -17.81 -12.55
N TRP A 29 -16.26 -18.72 -13.46
CA TRP A 29 -15.36 -19.85 -13.18
C TRP A 29 -13.93 -19.38 -12.93
N GLU A 30 -13.37 -18.44 -13.74
CA GLU A 30 -12.06 -17.85 -13.48
C GLU A 30 -12.00 -17.07 -12.16
N SER A 31 -13.08 -16.34 -11.80
CA SER A 31 -13.12 -15.67 -10.51
C SER A 31 -13.25 -16.63 -9.32
N SER A 32 -13.89 -17.79 -9.52
CA SER A 32 -14.01 -18.85 -8.51
C SER A 32 -12.68 -19.58 -8.30
N THR A 33 -11.94 -19.92 -9.39
CA THR A 33 -10.64 -20.57 -9.29
C THR A 33 -9.57 -19.67 -8.66
N LYS A 34 -9.54 -18.39 -9.00
CA LYS A 34 -8.62 -17.42 -8.35
C LYS A 34 -8.92 -17.23 -6.86
N LYS A 35 -10.19 -17.32 -6.46
CA LYS A 35 -10.59 -17.27 -5.06
C LYS A 35 -10.14 -18.51 -4.29
N GLU A 36 -10.09 -19.64 -4.97
CA GLU A 36 -9.63 -20.91 -4.46
C GLU A 36 -8.11 -20.92 -4.22
N ASP A 37 -7.31 -20.36 -5.13
CA ASP A 37 -5.85 -20.30 -5.01
C ASP A 37 -5.40 -19.50 -3.78
N ALA A 38 -5.96 -18.31 -3.53
CA ALA A 38 -5.63 -17.52 -2.35
C ALA A 38 -6.04 -18.21 -1.04
N GLN A 39 -7.18 -18.92 -1.03
CA GLN A 39 -7.64 -19.66 0.14
C GLN A 39 -6.76 -20.86 0.41
N ILE A 40 -6.40 -21.65 -0.61
CA ILE A 40 -5.47 -22.78 -0.50
C ILE A 40 -4.12 -22.33 0.06
N LEU A 41 -3.60 -21.19 -0.43
CA LEU A 41 -2.36 -20.60 0.08
C LEU A 41 -2.50 -20.22 1.56
N LEU A 42 -3.57 -19.49 1.92
CA LEU A 42 -3.83 -19.09 3.29
C LEU A 42 -3.88 -20.28 4.26
N ASP A 43 -4.59 -21.34 3.86
CA ASP A 43 -4.78 -22.55 4.67
C ASP A 43 -3.47 -23.36 4.80
N SER A 44 -2.54 -23.22 3.85
CA SER A 44 -1.23 -23.88 3.87
C SER A 44 -0.18 -23.14 4.69
N MET A 45 -0.44 -21.89 5.09
CA MET A 45 0.51 -21.07 5.84
C MET A 45 0.48 -21.33 7.34
N SER A 46 1.64 -21.47 7.96
CA SER A 46 1.81 -21.41 9.41
C SER A 46 1.45 -20.02 9.96
N LEU A 47 1.20 -19.93 11.27
CA LEU A 47 0.98 -18.64 11.92
C LEU A 47 2.16 -17.67 11.69
N GLU A 48 3.38 -18.17 11.74
CA GLU A 48 4.58 -17.38 11.51
C GLU A 48 4.62 -16.80 10.10
N GLU A 49 4.42 -17.63 9.07
CA GLU A 49 4.36 -17.17 7.67
C GLU A 49 3.24 -16.14 7.46
N LYS A 50 2.09 -16.31 8.10
CA LYS A 50 0.98 -15.34 8.05
C LYS A 50 1.38 -14.00 8.67
N LEU A 51 2.02 -14.01 9.83
CA LEU A 51 2.49 -12.79 10.50
C LEU A 51 3.58 -12.10 9.69
N GLU A 52 4.51 -12.84 9.10
CA GLU A 52 5.54 -12.29 8.22
C GLU A 52 4.94 -11.59 6.98
N GLN A 53 3.86 -12.13 6.39
CA GLN A 53 3.18 -11.47 5.28
C GLN A 53 2.57 -10.10 5.67
N MET A 54 2.27 -9.89 6.94
CA MET A 54 1.73 -8.63 7.46
C MET A 54 2.80 -7.56 7.71
N ILE A 55 4.07 -7.81 7.38
CA ILE A 55 5.20 -6.91 7.62
C ILE A 55 5.84 -6.50 6.30
N ILE A 56 5.97 -5.20 6.06
CA ILE A 56 6.89 -4.63 5.06
C ILE A 56 8.04 -3.99 5.81
N ILE A 57 9.26 -4.32 5.39
CA ILE A 57 10.49 -3.87 6.04
C ILE A 57 11.21 -2.81 5.21
N ASP A 58 11.98 -1.94 5.85
CA ASP A 58 13.07 -1.16 5.25
C ASP A 58 14.40 -1.71 5.76
N ILE A 59 15.35 -1.89 4.86
CA ILE A 59 16.74 -2.24 5.18
C ILE A 59 17.61 -1.06 4.73
N PRO A 60 17.80 -0.04 5.58
CA PRO A 60 18.57 1.12 5.17
C PRO A 60 20.07 0.80 5.07
N TYR A 61 20.55 -0.10 5.95
CA TYR A 61 21.97 -0.43 6.10
C TYR A 61 22.19 -1.93 6.23
N ILE A 62 23.36 -2.36 5.77
CA ILE A 62 23.96 -3.67 6.03
C ILE A 62 25.36 -3.49 6.61
N TYR A 63 25.94 -4.56 7.16
CA TYR A 63 27.32 -4.54 7.66
C TYR A 63 28.22 -5.33 6.72
N GLU A 64 29.33 -4.72 6.29
CA GLU A 64 30.40 -5.34 5.52
C GLU A 64 31.74 -5.08 6.27
N ASP A 65 32.49 -6.13 6.54
CA ASP A 65 33.77 -6.04 7.28
C ASP A 65 33.67 -5.19 8.57
N ASN A 66 32.58 -5.37 9.33
CA ASN A 66 32.20 -4.60 10.51
C ASN A 66 31.88 -3.10 10.28
N ASN A 67 31.80 -2.64 9.04
CA ASN A 67 31.40 -1.29 8.72
C ASN A 67 29.93 -1.24 8.28
N GLN A 68 29.21 -0.25 8.77
CA GLN A 68 27.85 0.05 8.31
C GLN A 68 27.89 0.72 6.94
N VAL A 69 27.23 0.12 5.95
CA VAL A 69 27.12 0.64 4.58
C VAL A 69 25.67 0.64 4.13
N ASN A 70 25.32 1.51 3.18
CA ASN A 70 23.98 1.51 2.61
C ASN A 70 23.67 0.13 1.97
N PHE A 71 22.43 -0.34 2.15
CA PHE A 71 21.97 -1.55 1.47
C PHE A 71 21.78 -1.29 -0.02
N THR A 72 22.80 -1.56 -0.81
CA THR A 72 22.79 -1.37 -2.27
C THR A 72 23.06 -2.65 -3.05
N LYS A 73 23.30 -3.76 -2.38
CA LYS A 73 23.50 -5.10 -2.98
C LYS A 73 23.05 -6.19 -2.02
N VAL A 74 22.66 -7.32 -2.57
CA VAL A 74 22.26 -8.51 -1.79
C VAL A 74 23.51 -9.27 -1.37
N THR A 75 23.84 -9.23 -0.09
CA THR A 75 24.94 -9.99 0.53
C THR A 75 24.46 -11.39 0.94
N GLU A 76 25.38 -12.29 1.33
CA GLU A 76 24.99 -13.62 1.81
C GLU A 76 24.11 -13.55 3.07
N SER A 77 24.31 -12.58 3.96
CA SER A 77 23.45 -12.38 5.14
C SER A 77 22.03 -11.93 4.72
N VAL A 78 21.89 -11.09 3.70
CA VAL A 78 20.60 -10.69 3.16
C VAL A 78 19.91 -11.88 2.46
N LYS A 79 20.67 -12.71 1.72
CA LYS A 79 20.13 -13.94 1.12
C LYS A 79 19.62 -14.89 2.19
N GLU A 80 20.37 -15.10 3.26
CA GLU A 80 19.97 -15.96 4.37
C GLU A 80 18.70 -15.41 5.04
N PHE A 81 18.60 -14.09 5.22
CA PHE A 81 17.40 -13.46 5.73
C PHE A 81 16.17 -13.81 4.85
N PHE A 82 16.20 -13.51 3.56
CA PHE A 82 15.07 -13.73 2.67
C PHE A 82 14.79 -15.21 2.36
N LYS A 83 15.75 -16.13 2.57
CA LYS A 83 15.52 -17.56 2.48
C LYS A 83 14.75 -18.11 3.67
N THR A 84 15.06 -17.64 4.86
CA THR A 84 14.52 -18.17 6.12
C THR A 84 13.32 -17.37 6.63
N ARG A 85 13.19 -16.10 6.23
CA ARG A 85 12.11 -15.19 6.63
C ARG A 85 11.45 -14.62 5.39
N LYS A 86 10.13 -14.59 5.39
CA LYS A 86 9.31 -14.23 4.22
C LYS A 86 8.44 -13.00 4.51
N PRO A 87 9.03 -11.81 4.76
CA PRO A 87 8.22 -10.61 4.96
C PRO A 87 7.26 -10.38 3.80
N GLY A 88 6.17 -9.67 4.05
CA GLY A 88 5.21 -9.32 3.01
C GLY A 88 5.82 -8.52 1.87
N GLY A 89 6.87 -7.75 2.15
CA GLY A 89 7.61 -6.97 1.17
C GLY A 89 8.75 -6.15 1.75
N ILE A 90 9.33 -5.34 0.91
CA ILE A 90 10.38 -4.37 1.24
C ILE A 90 10.10 -3.02 0.59
N ILE A 91 10.31 -1.93 1.33
CA ILE A 91 10.40 -0.59 0.78
C ILE A 91 11.85 -0.26 0.46
N LEU A 92 12.10 0.36 -0.68
CA LEU A 92 13.42 0.88 -1.04
C LEU A 92 13.44 2.39 -0.94
N SER A 93 14.39 2.89 -0.17
CA SER A 93 14.68 4.32 -0.03
C SER A 93 15.71 4.78 -1.05
N LYS A 94 15.87 6.10 -1.19
CA LYS A 94 16.89 6.67 -2.09
C LYS A 94 18.30 6.15 -1.81
N ASN A 95 18.62 5.84 -0.56
CA ASN A 95 19.94 5.36 -0.16
C ASN A 95 20.23 3.93 -0.62
N ASN A 96 19.21 3.16 -0.99
CA ASN A 96 19.35 1.80 -1.52
C ASN A 96 19.62 1.79 -3.03
N MET A 97 19.42 2.92 -3.73
CA MET A 97 19.37 2.99 -5.18
C MET A 97 20.47 3.89 -5.73
N ILE A 98 21.46 3.30 -6.41
CA ILE A 98 22.58 4.01 -7.01
C ILE A 98 22.25 4.43 -8.46
N ASN A 99 21.75 3.47 -9.25
CA ASN A 99 21.34 3.65 -10.65
C ASN A 99 20.33 2.56 -11.01
N LYS A 100 19.76 2.64 -12.22
CA LYS A 100 18.73 1.72 -12.69
C LYS A 100 19.23 0.27 -12.71
N GLU A 101 20.41 0.03 -13.23
CA GLU A 101 20.99 -1.30 -13.42
C GLU A 101 21.20 -2.01 -12.07
N GLN A 102 21.82 -1.31 -11.12
CA GLN A 102 22.06 -1.84 -9.76
C GLN A 102 20.72 -2.14 -9.08
N THR A 103 19.77 -1.20 -9.13
CA THR A 103 18.48 -1.35 -8.47
C THR A 103 17.68 -2.51 -9.06
N THR A 104 17.64 -2.63 -10.40
CA THR A 104 16.98 -3.74 -11.09
C THR A 104 17.60 -5.08 -10.72
N ALA A 105 18.93 -5.18 -10.70
CA ALA A 105 19.62 -6.42 -10.30
C ALA A 105 19.29 -6.82 -8.86
N MET A 106 19.34 -5.87 -7.93
CA MET A 106 19.03 -6.08 -6.51
C MET A 106 17.58 -6.55 -6.31
N ILE A 107 16.61 -5.87 -6.94
CA ILE A 107 15.19 -6.26 -6.87
C ILE A 107 14.98 -7.67 -7.45
N SER A 108 15.58 -7.95 -8.61
CA SER A 108 15.48 -9.28 -9.24
C SER A 108 16.04 -10.37 -8.32
N GLU A 109 17.18 -10.12 -7.69
CA GLU A 109 17.81 -11.06 -6.76
C GLU A 109 16.93 -11.31 -5.53
N ILE A 110 16.31 -10.24 -4.94
CA ILE A 110 15.36 -10.38 -3.84
C ILE A 110 14.12 -11.19 -4.28
N GLN A 111 13.51 -10.84 -5.43
CA GLN A 111 12.33 -11.56 -5.92
C GLN A 111 12.60 -13.02 -6.24
N ASN A 112 13.81 -13.38 -6.66
CA ASN A 112 14.19 -14.77 -6.91
C ASN A 112 14.27 -15.63 -5.63
N MET A 113 14.30 -15.01 -4.45
CA MET A 113 14.25 -15.70 -3.16
C MET A 113 12.82 -15.95 -2.67
N LYS A 114 11.80 -15.48 -3.40
CA LYS A 114 10.40 -15.81 -3.09
C LYS A 114 10.19 -17.33 -3.15
N ASP A 115 9.26 -17.78 -2.33
CA ASP A 115 8.72 -19.14 -2.43
C ASP A 115 7.42 -19.12 -3.26
N LYS A 116 6.28 -19.36 -2.65
CA LYS A 116 4.96 -19.40 -3.33
C LYS A 116 4.37 -18.02 -3.60
N VAL A 117 4.79 -16.99 -2.83
CA VAL A 117 4.19 -15.67 -2.80
C VAL A 117 5.25 -14.61 -3.11
N PRO A 118 5.03 -13.72 -4.10
CA PRO A 118 5.99 -12.66 -4.42
C PRO A 118 6.10 -11.64 -3.29
N PHE A 119 7.24 -10.97 -3.19
CA PHE A 119 7.39 -9.82 -2.31
C PHE A 119 6.71 -8.59 -2.91
N PHE A 120 6.09 -7.75 -2.08
CA PHE A 120 5.84 -6.37 -2.47
C PHE A 120 7.18 -5.63 -2.48
N ILE A 121 7.54 -5.06 -3.62
CA ILE A 121 8.70 -4.17 -3.76
C ILE A 121 8.13 -2.77 -3.92
N THR A 122 8.30 -1.95 -2.91
CA THR A 122 7.58 -0.69 -2.76
C THR A 122 8.51 0.52 -2.76
N VAL A 123 7.98 1.67 -3.12
CA VAL A 123 8.69 2.94 -3.15
C VAL A 123 7.70 4.11 -3.01
N ASP A 124 8.21 5.28 -2.59
CA ASP A 124 7.51 6.56 -2.71
C ASP A 124 7.95 7.27 -3.98
N GLU A 125 7.16 7.22 -5.04
CA GLU A 125 7.42 7.94 -6.28
C GLU A 125 6.20 8.79 -6.66
N GLU A 126 6.07 9.95 -6.01
CA GLU A 126 4.92 10.85 -6.19
C GLU A 126 5.09 11.80 -7.38
N GLY A 127 6.33 11.92 -7.87
CA GLY A 127 6.76 13.03 -8.70
C GLY A 127 7.11 14.28 -7.87
N GLY A 128 7.44 15.40 -8.56
CA GLY A 128 7.86 16.62 -7.88
C GLY A 128 9.05 16.40 -6.95
N ARG A 129 8.95 16.89 -5.70
CA ARG A 129 10.03 16.74 -4.69
C ARG A 129 10.14 15.35 -4.06
N VAL A 130 9.11 14.53 -4.19
CA VAL A 130 9.12 13.16 -3.68
C VAL A 130 9.31 12.22 -4.87
N SER A 131 10.54 12.12 -5.32
CA SER A 131 11.00 11.22 -6.36
C SER A 131 12.24 10.48 -5.84
N LYS A 132 12.12 9.17 -5.68
CA LYS A 132 13.13 8.33 -5.02
C LYS A 132 13.91 7.48 -6.02
N ILE A 133 13.28 7.07 -7.13
CA ILE A 133 13.93 6.17 -8.09
C ILE A 133 15.15 6.82 -8.77
N PRO A 134 16.16 6.03 -9.15
CA PRO A 134 17.41 6.56 -9.70
C PRO A 134 17.29 6.90 -11.21
N ILE A 135 16.12 7.39 -11.61
CA ILE A 135 15.80 7.85 -12.97
C ILE A 135 15.13 9.21 -12.88
N LYS A 136 15.67 10.21 -13.55
CA LYS A 136 15.04 11.54 -13.57
C LYS A 136 13.86 11.56 -14.54
N LEU A 137 12.63 11.57 -14.02
CA LEU A 137 11.40 11.54 -14.82
C LEU A 137 10.87 12.93 -15.22
N ASN A 138 11.35 14.01 -14.59
CA ASN A 138 10.88 15.39 -14.77
C ASN A 138 9.35 15.54 -14.62
N ILE A 139 8.75 14.78 -13.69
CA ILE A 139 7.34 14.88 -13.34
C ILE A 139 7.12 16.11 -12.45
N GLN A 140 6.16 16.94 -12.81
CA GLN A 140 5.76 18.11 -12.04
C GLN A 140 5.21 17.74 -10.66
N ALA A 141 5.24 18.67 -9.71
CA ALA A 141 4.58 18.54 -8.42
C ALA A 141 3.06 18.38 -8.59
N ALA A 142 2.41 17.66 -7.67
CA ALA A 142 0.97 17.41 -7.76
C ALA A 142 0.15 18.71 -7.83
N THR A 143 0.53 19.76 -7.08
CA THR A 143 -0.12 21.07 -7.18
C THR A 143 0.00 21.69 -8.57
N GLU A 144 1.14 21.57 -9.24
CA GLU A 144 1.31 22.10 -10.60
C GLU A 144 0.42 21.31 -11.59
N ILE A 145 0.36 19.99 -11.43
CA ILE A 145 -0.54 19.13 -12.22
C ILE A 145 -2.00 19.52 -11.97
N GLY A 146 -2.40 19.72 -10.70
CA GLY A 146 -3.74 20.15 -10.30
C GLY A 146 -4.15 21.49 -10.92
N ASN A 147 -3.22 22.45 -10.92
CA ASN A 147 -3.41 23.79 -11.48
C ASN A 147 -3.63 23.80 -13.01
N THR A 148 -3.30 22.72 -13.72
CA THR A 148 -3.61 22.60 -15.16
C THR A 148 -5.10 22.53 -15.44
N GLY A 149 -5.92 22.19 -14.45
CA GLY A 149 -7.35 21.92 -14.62
C GLY A 149 -7.68 20.68 -15.48
N ASN A 150 -6.67 19.94 -15.92
CA ASN A 150 -6.81 18.76 -16.80
C ASN A 150 -6.37 17.46 -16.09
N PRO A 151 -7.31 16.66 -15.55
CA PRO A 151 -7.01 15.43 -14.82
C PRO A 151 -6.21 14.39 -15.63
N LYS A 152 -6.32 14.42 -16.96
CA LYS A 152 -5.52 13.55 -17.83
C LYS A 152 -4.02 13.74 -17.64
N LYS A 153 -3.57 14.92 -17.17
CA LYS A 153 -2.16 15.17 -16.83
C LYS A 153 -1.69 14.33 -15.64
N ALA A 154 -2.56 14.07 -14.67
CA ALA A 154 -2.26 13.16 -13.56
C ALA A 154 -2.15 11.71 -14.06
N PHE A 155 -3.03 11.27 -14.96
CA PHE A 155 -2.93 9.97 -15.61
C PHE A 155 -1.60 9.80 -16.37
N GLU A 156 -1.24 10.77 -17.22
CA GLU A 156 0.00 10.74 -18.03
C GLU A 156 1.26 10.71 -17.14
N ALA A 157 1.27 11.50 -16.06
CA ALA A 157 2.35 11.51 -15.08
C ALA A 157 2.49 10.14 -14.40
N ALA A 158 1.40 9.61 -13.87
CA ALA A 158 1.38 8.31 -13.20
C ALA A 158 1.71 7.15 -14.14
N GLN A 159 1.28 7.21 -15.41
CA GLN A 159 1.65 6.22 -16.41
C GLN A 159 3.17 6.23 -16.68
N THR A 160 3.79 7.41 -16.75
CA THR A 160 5.24 7.55 -16.92
C THR A 160 6.00 6.99 -15.72
N ILE A 161 5.54 7.30 -14.50
CA ILE A 161 6.06 6.74 -13.25
C ILE A 161 5.91 5.21 -13.28
N GLY A 162 4.71 4.70 -13.47
CA GLY A 162 4.41 3.27 -13.46
C GLY A 162 5.24 2.47 -14.46
N LYS A 163 5.41 2.99 -15.69
CA LYS A 163 6.29 2.37 -16.69
C LYS A 163 7.73 2.25 -16.20
N SER A 164 8.24 3.30 -15.56
CA SER A 164 9.61 3.31 -15.04
C SER A 164 9.78 2.38 -13.84
N LEU A 165 8.80 2.36 -12.93
CA LEU A 165 8.76 1.45 -11.79
C LEU A 165 8.76 0.00 -12.23
N LYS A 166 7.90 -0.35 -13.20
CA LYS A 166 7.84 -1.70 -13.77
C LYS A 166 9.17 -2.14 -14.40
N GLN A 167 9.83 -1.24 -15.13
CA GLN A 167 11.14 -1.54 -15.75
C GLN A 167 12.25 -1.80 -14.74
N ILE A 168 12.16 -1.24 -13.53
CA ILE A 168 13.11 -1.46 -12.43
C ILE A 168 12.76 -2.72 -11.64
N GLY A 169 11.47 -3.11 -11.61
CA GLY A 169 10.97 -4.28 -10.88
C GLY A 169 10.11 -3.96 -9.66
N PHE A 170 9.78 -2.68 -9.43
CA PHE A 170 8.79 -2.30 -8.42
C PHE A 170 7.39 -2.79 -8.81
N ASN A 171 6.55 -3.08 -7.82
CA ASN A 171 5.18 -3.53 -8.04
C ASN A 171 4.13 -2.78 -7.22
N VAL A 172 4.54 -1.96 -6.25
CA VAL A 172 3.68 -1.07 -5.47
C VAL A 172 4.30 0.32 -5.41
N ASP A 173 3.49 1.36 -5.65
CA ASP A 173 3.86 2.74 -5.42
C ASP A 173 3.03 3.34 -4.28
N TYR A 174 3.68 3.98 -3.32
CA TYR A 174 3.00 4.73 -2.27
C TYR A 174 2.58 6.12 -2.77
N ALA A 175 1.76 6.11 -3.82
CA ALA A 175 1.13 7.26 -4.47
C ALA A 175 -0.26 6.85 -5.03
N PRO A 176 -1.19 7.82 -5.17
CA PRO A 176 -1.07 9.27 -4.99
C PRO A 176 -1.32 9.75 -3.56
N VAL A 177 -0.88 10.98 -3.29
CA VAL A 177 -1.31 11.77 -2.14
C VAL A 177 -2.75 12.23 -2.37
N MET A 178 -3.67 11.81 -1.48
CA MET A 178 -5.10 12.14 -1.51
C MET A 178 -5.46 13.21 -0.47
N ASP A 179 -4.47 13.80 0.19
CA ASP A 179 -4.64 14.87 1.17
C ASP A 179 -5.15 16.15 0.49
N VAL A 180 -6.08 16.84 1.15
CA VAL A 180 -6.60 18.14 0.69
C VAL A 180 -5.84 19.24 1.42
N ASN A 181 -4.96 19.96 0.73
CA ASN A 181 -4.07 20.94 1.35
C ASN A 181 -4.80 22.25 1.69
N THR A 182 -5.65 22.22 2.72
CA THR A 182 -6.45 23.38 3.16
C THR A 182 -5.65 24.35 4.04
N ASN A 183 -4.56 23.87 4.66
CA ASN A 183 -3.64 24.74 5.39
C ASN A 183 -2.44 25.12 4.49
N PRO A 184 -2.34 26.37 4.03
CA PRO A 184 -1.22 26.80 3.17
C PRO A 184 0.15 26.72 3.85
N ASN A 185 0.17 26.68 5.19
CA ASN A 185 1.39 26.57 6.00
C ASN A 185 1.72 25.10 6.36
N ASN A 186 1.05 24.12 5.78
CA ASN A 186 1.33 22.71 6.03
C ASN A 186 2.78 22.39 5.60
N PRO A 187 3.66 21.95 6.53
CA PRO A 187 5.08 21.77 6.24
C PRO A 187 5.38 20.48 5.47
N ILE A 188 4.43 19.52 5.47
CA ILE A 188 4.65 18.15 5.00
C ILE A 188 3.97 17.89 3.65
N ILE A 189 2.72 18.27 3.52
CA ILE A 189 1.93 18.03 2.31
C ILE A 189 2.24 19.10 1.26
N GLY A 190 1.80 20.34 1.46
CA GLY A 190 2.11 21.43 0.55
C GLY A 190 1.89 21.08 -0.93
N ASP A 191 2.95 21.16 -1.73
CA ASP A 191 2.96 20.90 -3.16
C ASP A 191 2.76 19.41 -3.57
N ARG A 192 2.77 18.47 -2.60
CA ARG A 192 2.44 17.07 -2.83
C ARG A 192 0.93 16.84 -3.05
N ALA A 193 0.06 17.74 -2.59
CA ALA A 193 -1.38 17.66 -2.84
C ALA A 193 -1.75 18.26 -4.20
N PHE A 194 -2.73 17.71 -4.88
CA PHE A 194 -3.23 18.25 -6.16
C PHE A 194 -3.93 19.60 -5.98
N SER A 195 -4.58 19.85 -4.82
CA SER A 195 -5.33 21.10 -4.57
C SER A 195 -5.71 21.25 -3.09
N SER A 196 -6.25 22.41 -2.75
CA SER A 196 -7.05 22.66 -1.54
C SER A 196 -8.56 22.39 -1.75
N ASP A 197 -9.00 22.07 -2.96
CA ASP A 197 -10.37 21.66 -3.27
C ASP A 197 -10.46 20.14 -3.28
N PRO A 198 -11.28 19.51 -2.40
CA PRO A 198 -11.40 18.05 -2.31
C PRO A 198 -11.93 17.40 -3.58
N LYS A 199 -12.73 18.11 -4.40
CA LYS A 199 -13.22 17.61 -5.68
C LYS A 199 -12.12 17.54 -6.74
N ILE A 200 -11.20 18.51 -6.72
CA ILE A 200 -10.02 18.50 -7.59
C ILE A 200 -9.09 17.35 -7.17
N VAL A 201 -8.76 17.25 -5.87
CA VAL A 201 -7.94 16.14 -5.35
C VAL A 201 -8.53 14.80 -5.74
N SER A 202 -9.85 14.62 -5.56
CA SER A 202 -10.55 13.38 -5.95
C SER A 202 -10.36 13.05 -7.43
N LYS A 203 -10.62 14.01 -8.31
CA LYS A 203 -10.51 13.80 -9.76
C LYS A 203 -9.08 13.44 -10.20
N PHE A 204 -8.11 14.21 -9.76
CA PHE A 204 -6.72 14.04 -10.16
C PHE A 204 -6.11 12.79 -9.53
N GLY A 205 -6.40 12.52 -8.25
CA GLY A 205 -5.95 11.31 -7.58
C GLY A 205 -6.49 10.03 -8.22
N VAL A 206 -7.77 10.01 -8.61
CA VAL A 206 -8.36 8.86 -9.34
C VAL A 206 -7.65 8.64 -10.68
N GLU A 207 -7.37 9.69 -11.43
CA GLU A 207 -6.65 9.56 -12.70
C GLU A 207 -5.18 9.11 -12.50
N PHE A 208 -4.55 9.53 -11.42
CA PHE A 208 -3.22 9.03 -11.05
C PHE A 208 -3.27 7.52 -10.73
N ILE A 209 -4.24 7.06 -9.94
CA ILE A 209 -4.49 5.62 -9.68
C ILE A 209 -4.66 4.85 -10.99
N ASN A 210 -5.46 5.38 -11.93
CA ASN A 210 -5.68 4.76 -13.24
C ASN A 210 -4.39 4.69 -14.08
N GLY A 211 -3.54 5.71 -14.01
CA GLY A 211 -2.24 5.74 -14.69
C GLY A 211 -1.28 4.65 -14.21
N LEU A 212 -1.13 4.49 -12.87
CA LEU A 212 -0.33 3.40 -12.29
C LEU A 212 -0.89 2.02 -12.66
N ARG A 213 -2.21 1.84 -12.52
CA ARG A 213 -2.90 0.60 -12.87
C ARG A 213 -2.68 0.20 -14.32
N LYS A 214 -2.65 1.16 -15.25
CA LYS A 214 -2.39 0.91 -16.67
C LYS A 214 -1.08 0.18 -16.91
N GLU A 215 -0.09 0.44 -16.09
CA GLU A 215 1.24 -0.19 -16.17
C GLU A 215 1.38 -1.45 -15.28
N GLY A 216 0.34 -1.78 -14.50
CA GLY A 216 0.32 -2.93 -13.60
C GLY A 216 1.02 -2.68 -12.26
N ILE A 217 1.18 -1.41 -11.86
CA ILE A 217 1.68 -1.01 -10.54
C ILE A 217 0.49 -0.81 -9.60
N LEU A 218 0.55 -1.39 -8.42
CA LEU A 218 -0.45 -1.20 -7.38
C LEU A 218 -0.29 0.18 -6.75
N SER A 219 -1.41 0.88 -6.62
CA SER A 219 -1.47 2.26 -6.14
C SER A 219 -1.85 2.34 -4.66
N THR A 220 -1.41 3.41 -3.98
CA THR A 220 -1.68 3.65 -2.56
C THR A 220 -2.24 5.04 -2.34
N ALA A 221 -3.50 5.15 -1.90
CA ALA A 221 -4.07 6.44 -1.46
C ALA A 221 -3.57 6.80 -0.06
N LYS A 222 -2.95 7.98 0.10
CA LYS A 222 -2.34 8.42 1.37
C LYS A 222 -2.56 9.91 1.65
N HIS A 223 -2.57 10.35 2.89
CA HIS A 223 -2.44 9.66 4.17
C HIS A 223 -3.78 9.67 4.91
N PHE A 224 -4.49 8.55 4.90
CA PHE A 224 -5.81 8.45 5.52
C PHE A 224 -5.75 8.76 7.03
N PRO A 225 -6.71 9.52 7.60
CA PRO A 225 -7.94 10.05 7.02
C PRO A 225 -7.81 11.45 6.38
N GLY A 226 -6.60 12.00 6.21
CA GLY A 226 -6.30 13.28 5.58
C GLY A 226 -5.33 14.13 6.39
N HIS A 227 -4.14 14.40 5.82
CA HIS A 227 -3.03 15.13 6.47
C HIS A 227 -2.93 16.60 6.01
N GLY A 228 -3.82 17.02 5.09
CA GLY A 228 -3.65 18.30 4.39
C GLY A 228 -3.92 19.55 5.21
N ASP A 229 -4.60 19.46 6.35
CA ASP A 229 -4.90 20.60 7.24
C ASP A 229 -4.00 20.67 8.49
N THR A 230 -3.02 19.80 8.61
CA THR A 230 -2.14 19.77 9.78
C THR A 230 -1.16 20.94 9.77
N SER A 231 -0.76 21.41 10.97
CA SER A 231 0.21 22.48 11.16
C SER A 231 1.57 21.99 11.66
N ALA A 232 1.71 20.68 11.89
CA ALA A 232 2.91 20.03 12.41
C ALA A 232 3.32 18.83 11.57
N ASP A 233 4.55 18.37 11.77
CA ASP A 233 5.17 17.25 11.10
C ASP A 233 5.03 15.99 11.95
N SER A 234 4.28 14.98 11.45
CA SER A 234 4.09 13.70 12.11
C SER A 234 5.39 12.87 12.25
N HIS A 235 6.42 13.18 11.46
CA HIS A 235 7.76 12.61 11.67
C HIS A 235 8.41 13.09 12.96
N LYS A 236 7.99 14.25 13.49
CA LYS A 236 8.60 14.87 14.66
C LYS A 236 7.78 14.71 15.94
N GLY A 237 6.51 14.31 15.85
CA GLY A 237 5.66 14.18 17.02
C GLY A 237 4.17 14.12 16.71
N PHE A 238 3.37 14.34 17.75
CA PHE A 238 1.93 14.30 17.71
C PHE A 238 1.32 15.35 16.77
N VAL A 239 0.37 14.93 15.96
CA VAL A 239 -0.33 15.79 14.99
C VAL A 239 -1.83 15.55 15.10
N GLU A 240 -2.61 16.64 15.11
CA GLU A 240 -4.07 16.59 15.26
C GLU A 240 -4.79 17.39 14.16
N VAL A 241 -5.93 16.88 13.70
CA VAL A 241 -6.92 17.58 12.88
C VAL A 241 -8.20 17.72 13.68
N SER A 242 -8.46 18.93 14.19
CA SER A 242 -9.53 19.23 15.17
C SER A 242 -10.82 19.78 14.52
N HIS A 243 -11.16 19.31 13.32
CA HIS A 243 -12.40 19.72 12.65
C HIS A 243 -13.59 18.88 13.12
N ASP A 244 -14.80 19.43 12.94
CA ASP A 244 -16.04 18.67 13.15
C ASP A 244 -16.24 17.57 12.13
N ILE A 245 -17.11 16.62 12.46
CA ILE A 245 -17.35 15.43 11.66
C ILE A 245 -17.88 15.73 10.23
N ASN A 246 -18.67 16.82 10.08
CA ASN A 246 -19.22 17.18 8.77
C ASN A 246 -18.09 17.70 7.87
N ARG A 247 -17.18 18.50 8.41
CA ARG A 247 -16.00 18.96 7.68
C ARG A 247 -15.13 17.76 7.28
N ILE A 248 -14.78 16.87 8.23
CA ILE A 248 -13.97 15.69 7.96
C ILE A 248 -14.61 14.83 6.83
N ARG A 249 -15.93 14.62 6.89
CA ARG A 249 -16.64 13.82 5.88
C ARG A 249 -16.70 14.44 4.49
N ASN A 250 -16.77 15.77 4.41
CA ASN A 250 -16.97 16.48 3.14
C ASN A 250 -15.67 16.98 2.50
N VAL A 251 -14.60 17.05 3.25
CA VAL A 251 -13.30 17.53 2.76
C VAL A 251 -12.26 16.42 2.83
N GLU A 252 -11.84 16.04 4.01
CA GLU A 252 -10.70 15.12 4.21
C GLU A 252 -10.99 13.72 3.64
N LEU A 253 -12.19 13.16 3.90
CA LEU A 253 -12.56 11.81 3.48
C LEU A 253 -13.06 11.72 2.03
N LEU A 254 -13.44 12.83 1.39
CA LEU A 254 -14.02 12.79 0.04
C LEU A 254 -13.08 12.16 -0.99
N PRO A 255 -11.78 12.53 -1.09
CA PRO A 255 -10.87 11.94 -2.04
C PRO A 255 -10.67 10.43 -1.81
N PHE A 256 -10.60 10.00 -0.57
CA PHE A 256 -10.47 8.56 -0.26
C PHE A 256 -11.71 7.75 -0.64
N ARG A 257 -12.93 8.30 -0.47
CA ARG A 257 -14.15 7.65 -0.98
C ARG A 257 -14.11 7.47 -2.49
N GLU A 258 -13.66 8.48 -3.22
CA GLU A 258 -13.55 8.39 -4.67
C GLU A 258 -12.42 7.41 -5.09
N ALA A 259 -11.29 7.36 -4.38
CA ALA A 259 -10.25 6.36 -4.60
C ALA A 259 -10.76 4.93 -4.38
N ILE A 260 -11.53 4.70 -3.30
CA ILE A 260 -12.14 3.40 -2.98
C ILE A 260 -13.13 2.97 -4.08
N LYS A 261 -14.02 3.86 -4.53
CA LYS A 261 -14.96 3.60 -5.63
C LYS A 261 -14.25 3.25 -6.94
N ASN A 262 -13.06 3.77 -7.13
CA ASN A 262 -12.21 3.49 -8.29
C ASN A 262 -11.18 2.37 -8.03
N ASN A 263 -11.43 1.52 -7.03
CA ASN A 263 -10.66 0.31 -6.74
C ASN A 263 -9.17 0.56 -6.53
N VAL A 264 -8.80 1.57 -5.71
CA VAL A 264 -7.44 1.73 -5.25
C VAL A 264 -6.98 0.46 -4.53
N ASP A 265 -5.71 0.07 -4.71
CA ASP A 265 -5.21 -1.21 -4.21
C ASP A 265 -4.86 -1.14 -2.73
N PHE A 266 -4.22 -0.04 -2.31
CA PHE A 266 -3.82 0.21 -0.92
C PHE A 266 -4.40 1.52 -0.41
N VAL A 267 -4.62 1.58 0.90
CA VAL A 267 -4.80 2.82 1.65
C VAL A 267 -3.75 2.86 2.76
N MET A 268 -2.92 3.90 2.75
CA MET A 268 -1.95 4.14 3.82
C MET A 268 -2.54 5.04 4.88
N VAL A 269 -2.53 4.57 6.13
CA VAL A 269 -3.08 5.29 7.29
C VAL A 269 -1.98 6.05 8.00
N GLY A 270 -2.11 7.37 8.04
CA GLY A 270 -1.16 8.27 8.70
C GLY A 270 -1.27 8.26 10.23
N HIS A 271 -0.25 8.83 10.86
CA HIS A 271 -0.19 8.94 12.34
C HIS A 271 -0.81 10.26 12.83
N ILE A 272 -2.07 10.48 12.47
CA ILE A 272 -2.82 11.71 12.73
C ILE A 272 -3.93 11.42 13.72
N SER A 273 -4.07 12.23 14.77
CA SER A 273 -5.22 12.20 15.65
C SER A 273 -6.38 12.99 15.02
N VAL A 274 -7.58 12.43 15.03
CA VAL A 274 -8.80 13.06 14.56
C VAL A 274 -9.91 12.86 15.58
N PRO A 275 -10.04 13.76 16.60
CA PRO A 275 -10.96 13.57 17.71
C PRO A 275 -12.43 13.42 17.31
N ALA A 276 -12.84 13.96 16.17
CA ALA A 276 -14.18 13.80 15.61
C ALA A 276 -14.47 12.37 15.12
N LEU A 277 -13.43 11.55 14.88
CA LEU A 277 -13.53 10.15 14.47
C LEU A 277 -13.21 9.20 15.62
N ASP A 278 -12.27 9.58 16.48
CA ASP A 278 -11.87 8.83 17.67
C ASP A 278 -11.55 9.79 18.83
N SER A 279 -12.47 9.91 19.78
CA SER A 279 -12.33 10.82 20.93
C SER A 279 -11.18 10.46 21.87
N SER A 280 -10.59 9.26 21.76
CA SER A 280 -9.40 8.86 22.51
C SER A 280 -8.14 9.59 22.08
N ARG A 281 -8.17 10.26 20.92
CA ARG A 281 -7.03 10.92 20.27
C ARG A 281 -5.89 9.96 19.90
N THR A 282 -6.17 8.68 19.83
CA THR A 282 -5.22 7.69 19.31
C THR A 282 -4.86 8.02 17.86
N PRO A 283 -3.58 7.92 17.44
CA PRO A 283 -3.20 8.07 16.03
C PRO A 283 -4.03 7.16 15.13
N ALA A 284 -4.48 7.67 13.99
CA ALA A 284 -5.40 6.95 13.10
C ALA A 284 -4.91 5.55 12.73
N SER A 285 -3.61 5.37 12.51
CA SER A 285 -2.99 4.06 12.24
C SER A 285 -3.14 3.03 13.36
N LEU A 286 -3.39 3.47 14.59
CA LEU A 286 -3.58 2.60 15.76
C LEU A 286 -5.05 2.59 16.23
N SER A 287 -5.94 3.33 15.56
CA SER A 287 -7.33 3.54 15.95
C SER A 287 -8.28 2.56 15.25
N LYS A 288 -8.88 1.66 16.00
CA LYS A 288 -9.92 0.75 15.48
C LYS A 288 -11.15 1.49 14.94
N PRO A 289 -11.70 2.54 15.61
CA PRO A 289 -12.77 3.36 15.03
C PRO A 289 -12.45 3.91 13.63
N ILE A 290 -11.20 4.30 13.39
CA ILE A 290 -10.79 4.89 12.11
C ILE A 290 -10.49 3.82 11.07
N VAL A 291 -9.70 2.80 11.39
CA VAL A 291 -9.28 1.78 10.42
C VAL A 291 -10.37 0.76 10.15
N THR A 292 -10.92 0.15 11.20
CA THR A 292 -11.92 -0.91 11.02
C THR A 292 -13.31 -0.34 10.78
N ASP A 293 -13.78 0.55 11.68
CA ASP A 293 -15.20 0.91 11.65
C ASP A 293 -15.49 1.91 10.54
N LEU A 294 -14.62 2.92 10.32
CA LEU A 294 -14.81 3.90 9.26
C LEU A 294 -14.28 3.38 7.91
N LEU A 295 -12.98 3.08 7.76
CA LEU A 295 -12.38 2.78 6.46
C LEU A 295 -12.89 1.44 5.89
N LYS A 296 -12.80 0.36 6.67
CA LYS A 296 -13.19 -0.98 6.18
C LYS A 296 -14.70 -1.18 6.15
N ASN A 297 -15.42 -0.81 7.21
CA ASN A 297 -16.85 -1.12 7.33
C ASN A 297 -17.72 -0.03 6.69
N GLU A 298 -17.63 1.24 7.12
CA GLU A 298 -18.51 2.31 6.62
C GLU A 298 -18.17 2.68 5.17
N MET A 299 -16.88 2.92 4.85
CA MET A 299 -16.45 3.28 3.51
C MET A 299 -16.31 2.07 2.58
N GLY A 300 -16.34 0.85 3.12
CA GLY A 300 -16.38 -0.39 2.36
C GLY A 300 -15.07 -0.77 1.66
N PHE A 301 -13.91 -0.29 2.15
CA PHE A 301 -12.63 -0.60 1.54
C PHE A 301 -12.28 -2.10 1.63
N LYS A 302 -11.98 -2.71 0.48
CA LYS A 302 -11.68 -4.14 0.35
C LYS A 302 -10.23 -4.44 -0.02
N GLY A 303 -9.43 -3.41 -0.34
CA GLY A 303 -8.00 -3.54 -0.61
C GLY A 303 -7.17 -3.73 0.67
N VAL A 304 -5.87 -3.52 0.55
CA VAL A 304 -4.90 -3.66 1.65
C VAL A 304 -4.78 -2.35 2.42
N VAL A 305 -4.93 -2.39 3.73
CA VAL A 305 -4.66 -1.25 4.62
C VAL A 305 -3.25 -1.38 5.17
N ILE A 306 -2.43 -0.37 4.95
CA ILE A 306 -1.04 -0.31 5.44
C ILE A 306 -0.86 0.90 6.36
N THR A 307 -0.04 0.77 7.40
CA THR A 307 0.35 1.93 8.21
C THR A 307 1.35 2.81 7.45
N ASP A 308 1.41 4.09 7.76
CA ASP A 308 2.64 4.86 7.55
C ASP A 308 3.78 4.27 8.40
N ALA A 309 5.00 4.74 8.23
CA ALA A 309 6.18 4.17 8.87
C ALA A 309 6.11 4.27 10.41
N LEU A 310 6.15 3.13 11.11
CA LEU A 310 5.95 3.06 12.57
C LEU A 310 7.14 3.59 13.41
N ASP A 311 8.25 3.99 12.79
CA ASP A 311 9.36 4.68 13.44
C ASP A 311 9.19 6.20 13.54
N MET A 312 8.14 6.76 12.93
CA MET A 312 7.86 8.19 12.98
C MET A 312 7.62 8.67 14.41
N GLY A 313 8.07 9.90 14.72
CA GLY A 313 8.02 10.46 16.07
C GLY A 313 6.62 10.49 16.72
N ALA A 314 5.56 10.59 15.92
CA ALA A 314 4.19 10.49 16.42
C ALA A 314 3.91 9.14 17.11
N ILE A 315 4.58 8.08 16.71
CA ILE A 315 4.47 6.73 17.30
C ILE A 315 5.55 6.52 18.35
N THR A 316 6.84 6.66 18.01
CA THR A 316 7.96 6.25 18.86
C THR A 316 8.09 7.03 20.17
N GLN A 317 7.53 8.25 20.23
CA GLN A 317 7.50 9.04 21.45
C GLN A 317 6.43 8.59 22.46
N ASN A 318 5.44 7.79 22.03
CA ASN A 318 4.28 7.45 22.83
C ASN A 318 4.03 5.95 22.98
N TYR A 319 4.61 5.11 22.13
CA TYR A 319 4.36 3.68 22.07
C TYR A 319 5.67 2.88 21.99
N ASP A 320 5.69 1.72 22.62
CA ASP A 320 6.76 0.75 22.42
C ASP A 320 6.71 0.20 20.98
N LYS A 321 7.89 -0.15 20.43
CA LYS A 321 8.05 -0.61 19.06
C LYS A 321 7.15 -1.82 18.73
N TYR A 322 7.15 -2.85 19.57
CA TYR A 322 6.38 -4.08 19.31
C TYR A 322 4.90 -3.89 19.64
N GLU A 323 4.62 -3.12 20.69
CA GLU A 323 3.26 -2.75 21.05
C GLU A 323 2.56 -1.97 19.94
N SER A 324 3.24 -1.03 19.28
CA SER A 324 2.68 -0.25 18.17
C SER A 324 2.26 -1.14 17.00
N VAL A 325 3.04 -2.18 16.68
CA VAL A 325 2.69 -3.16 15.63
C VAL A 325 1.45 -3.96 16.03
N LYS A 326 1.37 -4.44 17.28
CA LYS A 326 0.18 -5.14 17.80
C LYS A 326 -1.06 -4.26 17.73
N LEU A 327 -0.97 -3.01 18.16
CA LEU A 327 -2.06 -2.04 18.09
C LEU A 327 -2.49 -1.76 16.64
N ALA A 328 -1.53 -1.62 15.71
CA ALA A 328 -1.81 -1.45 14.28
C ALA A 328 -2.56 -2.66 13.70
N ILE A 329 -2.15 -3.88 14.03
CA ILE A 329 -2.87 -5.10 13.62
C ILE A 329 -4.28 -5.12 14.18
N ASN A 330 -4.44 -4.83 15.48
CA ASN A 330 -5.73 -4.85 16.15
C ASN A 330 -6.67 -3.72 15.71
N SER A 331 -6.12 -2.58 15.28
CA SER A 331 -6.94 -1.50 14.71
C SER A 331 -7.53 -1.88 13.36
N GLY A 332 -6.93 -2.83 12.65
CA GLY A 332 -7.41 -3.32 11.37
C GLY A 332 -6.44 -3.14 10.20
N ASN A 333 -5.22 -2.64 10.42
CA ASN A 333 -4.23 -2.62 9.34
C ASN A 333 -3.86 -4.04 8.93
N ASP A 334 -3.70 -4.24 7.65
CA ASP A 334 -3.32 -5.54 7.08
C ASP A 334 -1.80 -5.68 7.01
N ILE A 335 -1.09 -4.55 6.85
CA ILE A 335 0.36 -4.47 6.82
C ILE A 335 0.84 -3.38 7.78
N ALA A 336 1.88 -3.70 8.56
CA ALA A 336 2.68 -2.74 9.30
C ALA A 336 3.97 -2.44 8.52
N LEU A 337 4.21 -1.16 8.23
CA LEU A 337 5.47 -0.71 7.63
C LEU A 337 6.47 -0.44 8.75
N ILE A 338 7.54 -1.25 8.78
CA ILE A 338 8.54 -1.24 9.85
C ILE A 338 9.90 -0.89 9.25
N PRO A 339 10.35 0.36 9.40
CA PRO A 339 11.69 0.74 9.00
C PRO A 339 12.75 0.26 9.99
N ASP A 340 14.03 0.40 9.58
CA ASP A 340 15.22 0.09 10.38
C ASP A 340 15.39 -1.39 10.78
N ILE A 341 15.17 -2.30 9.85
CA ILE A 341 15.67 -3.67 10.01
C ILE A 341 17.15 -3.71 9.60
N THR A 342 18.03 -3.78 10.57
CA THR A 342 19.48 -3.89 10.34
C THR A 342 19.90 -5.35 10.28
N ILE A 343 20.50 -5.77 9.16
CA ILE A 343 21.03 -7.13 8.96
C ILE A 343 22.52 -7.13 9.26
N ILE A 344 22.91 -7.84 10.32
CA ILE A 344 24.29 -7.97 10.78
C ILE A 344 24.80 -9.39 10.48
N PRO A 345 25.87 -9.56 9.67
CA PRO A 345 26.45 -10.88 9.40
C PRO A 345 26.84 -11.64 10.66
N GLY A 346 26.47 -12.91 10.74
CA GLY A 346 26.85 -13.79 11.85
C GLY A 346 26.21 -13.46 13.22
N LYS A 347 25.27 -12.51 13.26
CA LYS A 347 24.41 -12.28 14.42
C LYS A 347 22.96 -12.60 14.03
N ASP A 348 22.21 -13.12 14.97
CA ASP A 348 20.78 -13.29 14.81
C ASP A 348 20.14 -11.95 14.44
N ILE A 349 19.18 -11.98 13.51
CA ILE A 349 18.40 -10.80 13.14
C ILE A 349 17.37 -10.60 14.26
N SER A 350 17.90 -10.23 15.42
CA SER A 350 17.20 -10.31 16.69
C SER A 350 15.89 -9.49 16.68
N GLN A 351 15.92 -8.29 16.11
CA GLN A 351 14.77 -7.41 16.16
C GLN A 351 13.56 -7.90 15.35
N TYR A 352 13.78 -8.48 14.15
CA TYR A 352 12.70 -9.04 13.35
C TYR A 352 12.16 -10.32 13.99
N ASP A 353 13.04 -11.22 14.40
CA ASP A 353 12.66 -12.48 15.05
C ASP A 353 11.96 -12.24 16.40
N GLU A 354 12.44 -11.28 17.17
CA GLU A 354 11.80 -10.85 18.43
C GLU A 354 10.39 -10.29 18.18
N LEU A 355 10.21 -9.49 17.13
CA LEU A 355 8.88 -9.00 16.75
C LEU A 355 7.94 -10.15 16.38
N ILE A 356 8.36 -11.04 15.49
CA ILE A 356 7.52 -12.18 15.07
C ILE A 356 7.20 -13.08 16.26
N LYS A 357 8.17 -13.34 17.13
CA LYS A 357 7.95 -14.07 18.38
C LYS A 357 6.95 -13.35 19.28
N TYR A 358 7.10 -12.04 19.49
CA TYR A 358 6.17 -11.24 20.28
C TYR A 358 4.75 -11.33 19.74
N LEU A 359 4.56 -11.17 18.43
CA LEU A 359 3.25 -11.26 17.80
C LEU A 359 2.64 -12.66 17.93
N LYS A 360 3.44 -13.74 17.77
CA LYS A 360 3.00 -15.13 18.03
C LYS A 360 2.54 -15.31 19.47
N ASP A 361 3.29 -14.77 20.43
CA ASP A 361 2.94 -14.84 21.84
C ASP A 361 1.63 -14.09 22.13
N GLU A 362 1.40 -12.93 21.49
CA GLU A 362 0.17 -12.16 21.64
C GLU A 362 -1.05 -12.87 21.00
N VAL A 363 -0.85 -13.60 19.91
CA VAL A 363 -1.89 -14.49 19.35
C VAL A 363 -2.22 -15.63 20.31
N ASN A 364 -1.20 -16.30 20.84
CA ASN A 364 -1.38 -17.42 21.80
C ASN A 364 -2.07 -16.98 23.09
N LYS A 365 -1.87 -15.72 23.54
CA LYS A 365 -2.58 -15.12 24.67
C LYS A 365 -4.00 -14.66 24.34
N GLY A 366 -4.39 -14.66 23.06
CA GLY A 366 -5.69 -14.16 22.57
C GLY A 366 -5.77 -12.63 22.45
N ASN A 367 -4.66 -11.91 22.59
CA ASN A 367 -4.59 -10.45 22.44
C ASN A 367 -4.63 -10.02 20.96
N ILE A 368 -4.28 -10.89 20.04
CA ILE A 368 -4.52 -10.78 18.59
C ILE A 368 -5.37 -11.99 18.19
N LYS A 369 -6.48 -11.76 17.52
CA LYS A 369 -7.35 -12.85 17.06
C LYS A 369 -6.83 -13.46 15.76
N GLN A 370 -6.88 -14.79 15.67
CA GLN A 370 -6.46 -15.52 14.45
C GLN A 370 -7.26 -15.07 13.23
N GLU A 371 -8.56 -14.83 13.37
CA GLU A 371 -9.43 -14.39 12.27
C GLU A 371 -9.01 -13.02 11.73
N ARG A 372 -8.41 -12.14 12.57
CA ARG A 372 -7.89 -10.85 12.15
C ARG A 372 -6.66 -11.04 11.25
N ILE A 373 -5.80 -11.99 11.58
CA ILE A 373 -4.62 -12.34 10.79
C ILE A 373 -5.06 -12.94 9.46
N ASP A 374 -5.98 -13.88 9.48
CA ASP A 374 -6.47 -14.56 8.27
C ASP A 374 -7.16 -13.58 7.30
N ASP A 375 -7.95 -12.62 7.80
CA ASP A 375 -8.53 -11.54 6.98
C ASP A 375 -7.44 -10.65 6.34
N ALA A 376 -6.41 -10.28 7.11
CA ALA A 376 -5.29 -9.49 6.59
C ALA A 376 -4.55 -10.23 5.49
N VAL A 377 -4.14 -11.45 5.76
CA VAL A 377 -3.35 -12.25 4.81
C VAL A 377 -4.15 -12.54 3.55
N MET A 378 -5.47 -12.80 3.66
CA MET A 378 -6.33 -12.96 2.50
C MET A 378 -6.33 -11.71 1.60
N ARG A 379 -6.40 -10.51 2.16
CA ARG A 379 -6.33 -9.25 1.39
C ARG A 379 -4.96 -9.09 0.72
N ILE A 380 -3.89 -9.40 1.44
CA ILE A 380 -2.51 -9.37 0.95
C ILE A 380 -2.33 -10.36 -0.22
N LEU A 381 -2.77 -11.60 -0.08
CA LEU A 381 -2.67 -12.63 -1.13
C LEU A 381 -3.42 -12.21 -2.40
N LYS A 382 -4.65 -11.68 -2.27
CA LYS A 382 -5.41 -11.14 -3.40
C LYS A 382 -4.72 -9.97 -4.11
N ALA A 383 -4.05 -9.08 -3.36
CA ALA A 383 -3.28 -8.00 -3.96
C ALA A 383 -2.02 -8.55 -4.67
N LYS A 384 -1.35 -9.55 -4.10
CA LYS A 384 -0.17 -10.20 -4.69
C LYS A 384 -0.49 -10.99 -5.96
N GLU A 385 -1.70 -11.52 -6.11
CA GLU A 385 -2.15 -12.12 -7.36
C GLU A 385 -2.10 -11.16 -8.55
N LYS A 386 -2.41 -9.87 -8.32
CA LYS A 386 -2.38 -8.84 -9.37
C LYS A 386 -0.97 -8.57 -9.92
N VAL A 387 0.08 -8.89 -9.16
CA VAL A 387 1.48 -8.64 -9.54
C VAL A 387 2.24 -9.90 -9.94
N LYS A 388 1.66 -11.11 -9.81
CA LYS A 388 2.29 -12.39 -10.20
C LYS A 388 2.73 -12.44 -11.67
N GLY A 389 2.06 -11.72 -12.56
CA GLY A 389 2.36 -11.68 -13.99
C GLY A 389 3.37 -10.59 -14.40
N ASN A 390 3.83 -9.77 -13.47
CA ASN A 390 4.73 -8.64 -13.72
C ASN A 390 6.19 -8.91 -13.29
N ILE A 391 6.51 -10.15 -12.88
CA ILE A 391 7.82 -10.55 -12.33
C ILE A 391 8.45 -11.60 -13.23
#